data_9bdbb5fd9a91b21b98208f56280df7eb
#
_entry.id   9bdbb5fd9a91b21b98208f56280df7eb
#
_cell.length_a   1.000
_cell.length_b   1.000
_cell.length_c   1.000
_cell.angle_alpha   90.00
_cell.angle_beta   90.00
_cell.angle_gamma   90.00
#
_symmetry.space_group_name_H-M   'P 1'
#
loop_
_entity.id
_entity.type
_entity.pdbx_description
1 polymer ?
#
loop_
_entity_poly.entity_id
_entity_poly.type
_entity_poly.pdbx_seq_one_letter_code
_entity_poly.pdbx_strand_id
1 'polypeptide(L)'
;AYLLAPRTHEAREPGWLRLYMRGVHWVLAHRRQTVIYAVLFFVLSLALSSMLPSAFVPADDNDQTQVTLTLGPGATLEQTERLAEQAREKLVKLPHVKRVYTAIGAGSGDAFSGNVQTTNSATLTIDMGARAHRPFKKVVEQSMREALEDLPGARVKLGLGGNGEQYVVEIGR
;
A
#
# COMPACT_ATOMS: atom_id res chain seq x y z
N ALA A 1 72.68 11.76 -12.94
CA ALA A 1 71.69 12.78 -13.28
C ALA A 1 70.64 12.16 -14.19
N TYR A 2 69.52 11.76 -13.64
CA TYR A 2 68.35 11.22 -14.39
C TYR A 2 67.43 12.40 -14.74
N LEU A 3 67.47 12.82 -16.00
CA LEU A 3 66.55 13.79 -16.57
C LEU A 3 65.20 13.06 -16.80
N LEU A 4 64.31 13.18 -15.89
CA LEU A 4 62.89 12.81 -16.08
C LEU A 4 62.28 13.84 -17.04
N ALA A 5 62.14 13.47 -18.31
CA ALA A 5 61.40 14.25 -19.28
C ALA A 5 59.90 14.20 -18.87
N PRO A 6 59.21 15.34 -18.74
CA PRO A 6 57.78 15.36 -18.50
C PRO A 6 57.08 14.77 -19.74
N ARG A 7 56.52 13.57 -19.60
CA ARG A 7 55.61 13.03 -20.60
C ARG A 7 54.33 13.86 -20.56
N THR A 8 54.23 14.84 -21.41
CA THR A 8 52.97 15.49 -21.76
C THR A 8 52.14 14.46 -22.50
N HIS A 9 51.35 13.68 -21.75
CA HIS A 9 50.25 12.98 -22.36
C HIS A 9 49.26 14.03 -22.85
N GLU A 10 49.33 14.34 -24.14
CA GLU A 10 48.20 14.94 -24.85
C GLU A 10 47.06 13.91 -24.82
N ALA A 11 46.37 13.89 -23.72
CA ALA A 11 45.16 13.13 -23.60
C ALA A 11 44.15 13.75 -24.59
N ARG A 12 43.96 13.05 -25.72
CA ARG A 12 42.95 13.40 -26.73
C ARG A 12 41.62 13.50 -26.00
N GLU A 13 41.26 14.76 -25.67
CA GLU A 13 40.02 15.01 -24.90
C GLU A 13 38.82 14.42 -25.62
N PRO A 14 38.07 13.48 -25.01
CA PRO A 14 36.91 12.89 -25.64
C PRO A 14 35.86 13.98 -25.91
N GLY A 15 35.19 13.91 -27.05
CA GLY A 15 34.26 14.93 -27.52
C GLY A 15 33.18 15.33 -26.53
N TRP A 16 32.78 14.39 -25.65
CA TRP A 16 31.80 14.64 -24.58
C TRP A 16 32.34 15.61 -23.51
N LEU A 17 33.66 15.60 -23.25
CA LEU A 17 34.27 16.49 -22.28
C LEU A 17 34.18 17.96 -22.76
N ARG A 18 34.35 18.20 -24.06
CA ARG A 18 34.22 19.55 -24.66
C ARG A 18 32.74 20.03 -24.56
N LEU A 19 31.78 19.13 -24.75
CA LEU A 19 30.36 19.47 -24.59
C LEU A 19 30.05 19.83 -23.12
N TYR A 20 30.58 19.05 -22.20
CA TYR A 20 30.42 19.27 -20.75
C TYR A 20 31.04 20.60 -20.34
N MET A 21 32.29 20.87 -20.75
CA MET A 21 33.00 22.12 -20.42
C MET A 21 32.27 23.34 -21.00
N ARG A 22 31.70 23.24 -22.20
CA ARG A 22 30.85 24.29 -22.77
C ARG A 22 29.63 24.58 -21.92
N GLY A 23 28.96 23.54 -21.43
CA GLY A 23 27.84 23.66 -20.52
C GLY A 23 28.21 24.33 -19.20
N VAL A 24 29.35 23.92 -18.61
CA VAL A 24 29.87 24.51 -17.37
C VAL A 24 30.19 26.00 -17.56
N HIS A 25 30.87 26.35 -18.64
CA HIS A 25 31.18 27.76 -18.93
C HIS A 25 29.90 28.60 -19.13
N TRP A 26 28.88 28.06 -19.80
CA TRP A 26 27.60 28.75 -19.99
C TRP A 26 26.89 28.98 -18.66
N VAL A 27 26.82 27.96 -17.79
CA VAL A 27 26.23 28.04 -16.45
C VAL A 27 26.93 29.10 -15.59
N LEU A 28 28.25 29.11 -15.60
CA LEU A 28 29.04 30.09 -14.84
C LEU A 28 28.90 31.53 -15.38
N ALA A 29 28.79 31.69 -16.70
CA ALA A 29 28.56 32.98 -17.32
C ALA A 29 27.14 33.54 -17.02
N HIS A 30 26.18 32.63 -16.92
CA HIS A 30 24.76 33.02 -16.73
C HIS A 30 24.22 32.57 -15.36
N ARG A 31 25.03 32.74 -14.31
CA ARG A 31 24.70 32.27 -12.94
C ARG A 31 23.32 32.64 -12.44
N ARG A 32 22.83 33.87 -12.73
CA ARG A 32 21.48 34.31 -12.32
C ARG A 32 20.37 33.51 -13.04
N GLN A 33 20.52 33.31 -14.34
CA GLN A 33 19.54 32.53 -15.13
C GLN A 33 19.54 31.07 -14.71
N THR A 34 20.70 30.50 -14.43
CA THR A 34 20.84 29.12 -13.95
C THR A 34 20.10 28.93 -12.63
N VAL A 35 20.24 29.87 -11.69
CA VAL A 35 19.49 29.82 -10.42
C VAL A 35 17.98 29.94 -10.65
N ILE A 36 17.54 30.82 -11.53
CA ILE A 36 16.12 30.97 -11.88
C ILE A 36 15.56 29.65 -12.46
N TYR A 37 16.29 29.04 -13.41
CA TYR A 37 15.87 27.76 -13.98
C TYR A 37 15.85 26.64 -12.95
N ALA A 38 16.83 26.59 -12.05
CA ALA A 38 16.86 25.60 -10.98
C ALA A 38 15.67 25.73 -10.02
N VAL A 39 15.34 26.97 -9.62
CA VAL A 39 14.17 27.26 -8.76
C VAL A 39 12.87 26.92 -9.50
N LEU A 40 12.76 27.32 -10.77
CA LEU A 40 11.59 27.03 -11.60
C LEU A 40 11.37 25.52 -11.73
N PHE A 41 12.45 24.78 -12.01
CA PHE A 41 12.41 23.31 -12.11
C PHE A 41 11.98 22.68 -10.78
N PHE A 42 12.50 23.18 -9.67
CA PHE A 42 12.15 22.69 -8.34
C PHE A 42 10.65 22.92 -8.01
N VAL A 43 10.15 24.14 -8.27
CA VAL A 43 8.74 24.47 -8.06
C VAL A 43 7.84 23.63 -8.97
N LEU A 44 8.23 23.45 -10.24
CA LEU A 44 7.50 22.59 -11.18
C LEU A 44 7.49 21.14 -10.73
N SER A 45 8.61 20.63 -10.22
CA SER A 45 8.71 19.26 -9.68
C SER A 45 7.79 19.05 -8.49
N LEU A 46 7.72 20.02 -7.57
CA LEU A 46 6.78 19.97 -6.45
C LEU A 46 5.31 20.01 -6.91
N ALA A 47 5.00 20.85 -7.89
CA ALA A 47 3.65 20.93 -8.46
C ALA A 47 3.25 19.60 -9.14
N LEU A 48 4.15 19.00 -9.91
CA LEU A 48 3.91 17.68 -10.50
C LEU A 48 3.76 16.58 -9.43
N SER A 49 4.57 16.64 -8.37
CA SER A 49 4.49 15.69 -7.26
C SER A 49 3.12 15.70 -6.58
N SER A 50 2.48 16.87 -6.49
CA SER A 50 1.14 16.99 -5.90
C SER A 50 0.03 16.40 -6.78
N MET A 51 0.27 16.24 -8.07
CA MET A 51 -0.65 15.59 -9.01
C MET A 51 -0.49 14.07 -9.06
N LEU A 52 0.60 13.53 -8.50
CA LEU A 52 0.74 12.08 -8.42
C LEU A 52 -0.25 11.52 -7.40
N PRO A 53 -1.05 10.52 -7.79
CA PRO A 53 -1.88 9.82 -6.82
C PRO A 53 -0.98 9.20 -5.75
N SER A 54 -1.25 9.53 -4.50
CA SER A 54 -0.48 9.06 -3.33
C SER A 54 -0.68 7.56 -3.03
N ALA A 55 -1.37 6.84 -3.90
CA ALA A 55 -1.48 5.38 -3.83
C ALA A 55 -0.13 4.77 -4.23
N PHE A 56 0.74 4.61 -3.24
CA PHE A 56 2.03 3.94 -3.41
C PHE A 56 1.88 2.46 -3.80
N VAL A 57 0.76 1.87 -3.46
CA VAL A 57 0.36 0.52 -3.88
C VAL A 57 -0.87 0.67 -4.77
N PRO A 58 -0.83 0.23 -6.04
CA PRO A 58 -2.03 0.13 -6.85
C PRO A 58 -3.06 -0.68 -6.05
N ALA A 59 -4.32 -0.29 -6.12
CA ALA A 59 -5.40 -1.05 -5.49
C ALA A 59 -5.26 -2.50 -5.98
N ASP A 60 -4.72 -3.35 -5.10
CA ASP A 60 -4.40 -4.74 -5.41
C ASP A 60 -5.72 -5.46 -5.69
N ASP A 61 -5.98 -5.74 -6.97
CA ASP A 61 -7.13 -6.54 -7.38
C ASP A 61 -6.77 -8.02 -7.26
N ASN A 62 -6.22 -8.37 -6.08
CA ASN A 62 -5.89 -9.75 -5.72
C ASN A 62 -7.17 -10.57 -5.59
N ASP A 63 -7.05 -11.86 -5.89
CA ASP A 63 -8.15 -12.81 -5.78
C ASP A 63 -8.59 -13.06 -4.32
N GLN A 64 -7.88 -12.48 -3.36
CA GLN A 64 -8.13 -12.62 -1.93
C GLN A 64 -8.39 -11.27 -1.26
N THR A 65 -9.31 -11.27 -0.31
CA THR A 65 -9.51 -10.16 0.62
C THR A 65 -9.58 -10.69 2.05
N GLN A 66 -9.43 -9.80 3.01
CA GLN A 66 -9.41 -10.16 4.42
C GLN A 66 -10.42 -9.31 5.19
N VAL A 67 -11.17 -9.96 6.05
CA VAL A 67 -12.09 -9.32 7.00
C VAL A 67 -11.58 -9.60 8.39
N THR A 68 -11.29 -8.55 9.15
CA THR A 68 -10.93 -8.68 10.55
C THR A 68 -12.10 -8.22 11.42
N LEU A 69 -12.53 -9.10 12.29
CA LEU A 69 -13.53 -8.84 13.31
C LEU A 69 -12.82 -8.62 14.65
N THR A 70 -13.10 -7.50 15.30
CA THR A 70 -12.55 -7.22 16.64
C THR A 70 -13.74 -6.96 17.57
N LEU A 71 -13.83 -7.78 18.60
CA LEU A 71 -14.82 -7.65 19.67
C LEU A 71 -14.28 -6.72 20.76
N GLY A 72 -15.15 -6.29 21.65
CA GLY A 72 -14.77 -5.50 22.82
C GLY A 72 -13.76 -6.21 23.73
N PRO A 73 -13.00 -5.46 24.51
CA PRO A 73 -12.08 -6.02 25.49
C PRO A 73 -12.84 -6.87 26.50
N GLY A 74 -12.35 -8.09 26.75
CA GLY A 74 -13.00 -9.06 27.65
C GLY A 74 -13.90 -10.07 26.94
N ALA A 75 -14.04 -10.01 25.62
CA ALA A 75 -14.75 -11.05 24.86
C ALA A 75 -14.06 -12.41 24.99
N THR A 76 -14.82 -13.45 25.22
CA THR A 76 -14.31 -14.82 25.29
C THR A 76 -14.05 -15.39 23.91
N LEU A 77 -13.18 -16.39 23.83
CA LEU A 77 -12.91 -17.09 22.57
C LEU A 77 -14.19 -17.64 21.95
N GLU A 78 -15.08 -18.19 22.77
CA GLU A 78 -16.37 -18.76 22.32
C GLU A 78 -17.30 -17.70 21.70
N GLN A 79 -17.32 -16.49 22.27
CA GLN A 79 -18.07 -15.36 21.70
C GLN A 79 -17.50 -14.94 20.36
N THR A 80 -16.18 -14.88 20.25
CA THR A 80 -15.49 -14.56 19.01
C THR A 80 -15.74 -15.61 17.92
N GLU A 81 -15.73 -16.89 18.30
CA GLU A 81 -16.03 -18.01 17.41
C GLU A 81 -17.47 -17.95 16.87
N ARG A 82 -18.46 -17.75 17.74
CA ARG A 82 -19.87 -17.63 17.32
C ARG A 82 -20.08 -16.47 16.35
N LEU A 83 -19.45 -15.32 16.63
CA LEU A 83 -19.55 -14.16 15.75
C LEU A 83 -18.83 -14.36 14.41
N ALA A 84 -17.66 -14.98 14.43
CA ALA A 84 -16.92 -15.33 13.23
C ALA A 84 -17.69 -16.32 12.35
N GLU A 85 -18.40 -17.28 12.95
CA GLU A 85 -19.24 -18.22 12.21
C GLU A 85 -20.46 -17.53 11.59
N GLN A 86 -21.12 -16.62 12.30
CA GLN A 86 -22.21 -15.81 11.74
C GLN A 86 -21.75 -14.96 10.57
N ALA A 87 -20.55 -14.34 10.69
CA ALA A 87 -19.96 -13.60 9.61
C ALA A 87 -19.65 -14.49 8.40
N ARG A 88 -19.07 -15.68 8.65
CA ARG A 88 -18.78 -16.67 7.61
C ARG A 88 -20.03 -17.10 6.85
N GLU A 89 -21.11 -17.40 7.58
CA GLU A 89 -22.39 -17.79 6.95
C GLU A 89 -22.97 -16.70 6.05
N LYS A 90 -22.87 -15.44 6.46
CA LYS A 90 -23.31 -14.31 5.65
C LYS A 90 -22.43 -14.14 4.40
N LEU A 91 -21.12 -14.25 4.56
CA LEU A 91 -20.15 -14.08 3.46
C LEU A 91 -20.23 -15.19 2.42
N VAL A 92 -20.45 -16.44 2.83
CA VAL A 92 -20.57 -17.59 1.90
C VAL A 92 -21.80 -17.47 0.99
N LYS A 93 -22.84 -16.76 1.42
CA LYS A 93 -24.06 -16.54 0.63
C LYS A 93 -23.88 -15.47 -0.46
N LEU A 94 -22.79 -14.70 -0.42
CA LEU A 94 -22.54 -13.64 -1.40
C LEU A 94 -22.05 -14.22 -2.74
N PRO A 95 -22.48 -13.63 -3.87
CA PRO A 95 -21.93 -13.98 -5.17
C PRO A 95 -20.44 -13.64 -5.21
N HIS A 96 -19.68 -14.43 -5.94
CA HIS A 96 -18.23 -14.27 -6.11
C HIS A 96 -17.36 -14.63 -4.88
N VAL A 97 -17.90 -15.21 -3.83
CA VAL A 97 -17.15 -15.81 -2.73
C VAL A 97 -17.02 -17.31 -2.99
N LYS A 98 -15.78 -17.81 -3.13
CA LYS A 98 -15.52 -19.24 -3.35
C LYS A 98 -15.24 -19.98 -2.07
N ARG A 99 -14.40 -19.41 -1.21
CA ARG A 99 -13.99 -20.01 0.06
C ARG A 99 -13.77 -18.93 1.09
N VAL A 100 -14.06 -19.26 2.33
CA VAL A 100 -13.80 -18.41 3.49
C VAL A 100 -12.98 -19.24 4.48
N TYR A 101 -11.80 -18.78 4.81
CA TYR A 101 -10.94 -19.36 5.84
C TYR A 101 -11.03 -18.48 7.08
N THR A 102 -11.38 -19.07 8.21
CA THR A 102 -11.52 -18.36 9.48
C THR A 102 -10.36 -18.72 10.41
N ALA A 103 -9.62 -17.73 10.87
CA ALA A 103 -8.59 -17.86 11.88
C ALA A 103 -9.03 -17.04 13.11
N ILE A 104 -9.17 -17.70 14.27
CA ILE A 104 -9.60 -17.08 15.50
C ILE A 104 -8.39 -16.94 16.42
N GLY A 105 -8.26 -15.79 17.10
CA GLY A 105 -7.14 -15.53 17.98
C GLY A 105 -5.83 -15.14 17.25
N ALA A 106 -5.81 -15.22 15.94
CA ALA A 106 -4.73 -14.63 15.16
C ALA A 106 -4.96 -13.13 15.08
N GLY A 107 -4.22 -12.34 15.83
CA GLY A 107 -4.23 -10.90 15.66
C GLY A 107 -3.92 -10.56 14.21
N SER A 108 -4.68 -9.67 13.59
CA SER A 108 -4.31 -9.07 12.31
C SER A 108 -3.13 -8.13 12.55
N GLY A 109 -2.01 -8.71 12.99
CA GLY A 109 -0.77 -7.99 13.14
C GLY A 109 -0.01 -8.04 11.83
N ASP A 110 0.50 -6.91 11.43
CA ASP A 110 1.64 -6.88 10.53
C ASP A 110 2.63 -7.97 10.96
N ALA A 111 3.20 -8.69 10.00
CA ALA A 111 4.16 -9.76 10.25
C ALA A 111 5.35 -9.34 11.14
N PHE A 112 5.47 -8.05 11.43
CA PHE A 112 6.45 -7.42 12.32
C PHE A 112 5.98 -7.21 13.77
N SER A 113 4.69 -7.20 14.04
CA SER A 113 4.13 -7.02 15.39
C SER A 113 3.89 -8.38 16.00
N GLY A 114 4.92 -8.99 16.54
CA GLY A 114 4.92 -10.31 17.17
C GLY A 114 3.52 -10.82 17.55
N ASN A 115 3.22 -12.01 17.12
CA ASN A 115 1.93 -12.70 17.15
C ASN A 115 1.23 -12.58 18.53
N VAL A 116 0.58 -11.47 18.79
CA VAL A 116 -0.23 -11.31 19.99
C VAL A 116 -1.54 -12.04 19.73
N GLN A 117 -1.64 -13.24 20.24
CA GLN A 117 -2.91 -13.99 20.23
C GLN A 117 -3.92 -13.22 21.10
N THR A 118 -4.84 -12.55 20.44
CA THR A 118 -5.93 -11.85 21.11
C THR A 118 -7.22 -12.66 20.96
N THR A 119 -7.74 -13.13 22.07
CA THR A 119 -8.99 -13.96 22.09
C THR A 119 -10.21 -13.22 21.55
N ASN A 120 -10.14 -11.89 21.43
CA ASN A 120 -11.24 -11.03 21.00
C ASN A 120 -11.14 -10.65 19.50
N SER A 121 -10.30 -11.30 18.71
CA SER A 121 -10.19 -11.03 17.28
C SER A 121 -10.30 -12.29 16.43
N ALA A 122 -10.97 -12.17 15.29
CA ALA A 122 -11.05 -13.20 14.28
C ALA A 122 -10.73 -12.59 12.91
N THR A 123 -10.00 -13.32 12.09
CA THR A 123 -9.64 -12.94 10.74
C THR A 123 -10.21 -13.94 9.75
N LEU A 124 -11.02 -13.44 8.83
CA LEU A 124 -11.60 -14.22 7.74
C LEU A 124 -10.88 -13.87 6.44
N THR A 125 -10.17 -14.83 5.87
CA THR A 125 -9.56 -14.70 4.56
C THR A 125 -10.51 -15.27 3.50
N ILE A 126 -10.90 -14.43 2.55
CA ILE A 126 -11.92 -14.72 1.55
C ILE A 126 -11.26 -14.86 0.21
N ASP A 127 -11.44 -16.01 -0.42
CA ASP A 127 -11.04 -16.27 -1.80
C ASP A 127 -12.22 -15.95 -2.72
N MET A 128 -12.04 -14.92 -3.55
CA MET A 128 -13.05 -14.45 -4.51
C MET A 128 -12.91 -15.10 -5.89
N GLY A 129 -11.83 -15.86 -6.09
CA GLY A 129 -11.51 -16.46 -7.37
C GLY A 129 -11.01 -15.48 -8.41
N ALA A 130 -10.65 -16.02 -9.60
CA ALA A 130 -9.95 -15.28 -10.64
C ALA A 130 -10.72 -14.04 -11.13
N ARG A 131 -10.00 -12.94 -11.32
CA ARG A 131 -10.48 -11.63 -11.79
C ARG A 131 -11.36 -11.71 -13.06
N ALA A 132 -11.09 -12.66 -13.93
CA ALA A 132 -11.83 -12.81 -15.20
C ALA A 132 -13.33 -13.09 -15.01
N HIS A 133 -13.76 -13.53 -13.83
CA HIS A 133 -15.11 -14.02 -13.55
C HIS A 133 -15.81 -13.22 -12.42
N ARG A 134 -15.26 -12.10 -11.99
CA ARG A 134 -15.83 -11.26 -10.94
C ARG A 134 -15.72 -9.77 -11.25
N PRO A 135 -16.58 -8.92 -10.68
CA PRO A 135 -16.40 -7.47 -10.70
C PRO A 135 -15.12 -7.06 -9.97
N PHE A 136 -14.76 -5.79 -10.07
CA PHE A 136 -13.62 -5.25 -9.33
C PHE A 136 -13.76 -5.54 -7.83
N LYS A 137 -12.62 -5.87 -7.19
CA LYS A 137 -12.54 -6.17 -5.75
C LYS A 137 -13.33 -5.18 -4.89
N LYS A 138 -13.22 -3.88 -5.19
CA LYS A 138 -13.92 -2.82 -4.48
C LYS A 138 -15.45 -3.01 -4.45
N VAL A 139 -16.05 -3.50 -5.52
CA VAL A 139 -17.50 -3.76 -5.62
C VAL A 139 -17.89 -4.96 -4.75
N VAL A 140 -17.08 -6.01 -4.77
CA VAL A 140 -17.31 -7.22 -3.96
C VAL A 140 -17.12 -6.89 -2.47
N GLU A 141 -16.11 -6.10 -2.12
CA GLU A 141 -15.88 -5.64 -0.75
C GLU A 141 -17.02 -4.74 -0.24
N GLN A 142 -17.62 -3.95 -1.12
CA GLN A 142 -18.82 -3.17 -0.79
C GLN A 142 -20.00 -4.09 -0.40
N SER A 143 -20.27 -5.12 -1.18
CA SER A 143 -21.32 -6.09 -0.88
C SER A 143 -21.05 -6.87 0.41
N MET A 144 -19.77 -7.19 0.68
CA MET A 144 -19.36 -7.81 1.93
C MET A 144 -19.60 -6.89 3.12
N ARG A 145 -19.33 -5.58 2.95
CA ARG A 145 -19.57 -4.59 3.99
C ARG A 145 -21.04 -4.50 4.34
N GLU A 146 -21.91 -4.36 3.34
CA GLU A 146 -23.36 -4.31 3.53
C GLU A 146 -23.89 -5.57 4.22
N ALA A 147 -23.37 -6.75 3.87
CA ALA A 147 -23.75 -8.00 4.52
C ALA A 147 -23.30 -8.11 5.98
N LEU A 148 -22.20 -7.44 6.34
CA LEU A 148 -21.63 -7.49 7.68
C LEU A 148 -22.06 -6.31 8.56
N GLU A 149 -22.72 -5.30 8.02
CA GLU A 149 -23.20 -4.13 8.76
C GLU A 149 -24.19 -4.50 9.89
N ASP A 150 -24.90 -5.59 9.70
CA ASP A 150 -25.90 -6.09 10.65
C ASP A 150 -25.33 -7.07 11.71
N LEU A 151 -23.99 -7.05 11.96
CA LEU A 151 -23.35 -7.86 13.00
C LEU A 151 -23.20 -7.06 14.30
N PRO A 152 -24.01 -7.34 15.33
CA PRO A 152 -23.94 -6.57 16.57
C PRO A 152 -22.66 -6.88 17.37
N GLY A 153 -22.03 -5.84 17.92
CA GLY A 153 -20.98 -5.99 18.92
C GLY A 153 -19.57 -6.23 18.40
N ALA A 154 -19.33 -6.16 17.10
CA ALA A 154 -17.99 -6.25 16.53
C ALA A 154 -17.61 -5.03 15.69
N ARG A 155 -16.33 -4.67 15.74
CA ARG A 155 -15.72 -3.73 14.82
C ARG A 155 -15.19 -4.51 13.62
N VAL A 156 -15.72 -4.22 12.43
CA VAL A 156 -15.35 -4.90 11.18
C VAL A 156 -14.35 -4.04 10.40
N LYS A 157 -13.22 -4.63 10.05
CA LYS A 157 -12.24 -4.02 9.12
C LYS A 157 -12.15 -4.88 7.88
N LEU A 158 -12.31 -4.28 6.70
CA LEU A 158 -12.13 -4.95 5.40
C LEU A 158 -10.85 -4.46 4.73
N GLY A 159 -10.14 -5.37 4.09
CA GLY A 159 -8.93 -5.13 3.31
C GLY A 159 -7.73 -5.91 3.82
N LEU A 160 -6.85 -6.33 2.92
CA LEU A 160 -5.54 -6.86 3.26
C LEU A 160 -4.73 -5.73 3.90
N GLY A 161 -4.30 -5.93 5.16
CA GLY A 161 -3.59 -4.97 5.99
C GLY A 161 -2.31 -4.39 5.38
N GLY A 162 -2.47 -3.54 4.42
CA GLY A 162 -1.48 -2.64 3.84
C GLY A 162 -2.16 -1.28 3.72
N ASN A 163 -1.43 -0.20 3.58
CA ASN A 163 -1.90 1.20 3.54
C ASN A 163 -3.03 1.54 2.54
N GLY A 164 -3.84 0.55 2.13
CA GLY A 164 -5.10 0.74 1.44
C GLY A 164 -6.18 1.21 2.41
N GLU A 165 -7.14 1.97 1.93
CA GLU A 165 -8.25 2.56 2.67
C GLU A 165 -8.83 1.56 3.70
N GLN A 166 -8.46 1.71 4.95
CA GLN A 166 -9.04 0.95 6.06
C GLN A 166 -10.36 1.59 6.43
N TYR A 167 -11.43 0.97 6.02
CA TYR A 167 -12.76 1.41 6.44
C TYR A 167 -13.10 0.73 7.77
N VAL A 168 -13.28 1.53 8.79
CA VAL A 168 -13.75 1.09 10.10
C VAL A 168 -15.23 1.40 10.17
N VAL A 169 -16.06 0.37 10.22
CA VAL A 169 -17.48 0.51 10.54
C VAL A 169 -17.63 0.37 12.05
N GLU A 170 -17.80 1.50 12.74
CA GLU A 170 -18.21 1.49 14.14
C GLU A 170 -19.73 1.36 14.19
N ILE A 171 -20.19 0.18 14.58
CA ILE A 171 -21.62 -0.02 14.86
C ILE A 171 -21.86 0.53 16.27
N GLY A 172 -22.45 1.72 16.32
CA GLY A 172 -22.88 2.34 17.56
C GLY A 172 -23.88 1.46 18.32
N ARG A 173 -23.92 1.66 19.65
CA ARG A 173 -24.85 1.03 20.58
C ARG A 173 -26.29 1.25 20.20
#